data_885b514c74b28f40c00979d5c3c2fbd4
#
_entry.id   885b514c74b28f40c00979d5c3c2fbd4
#
_cell.length_a   1.000
_cell.length_b   1.000
_cell.length_c   1.000
_cell.angle_alpha   90.00
_cell.angle_beta   90.00
_cell.angle_gamma   90.00
#
_symmetry.space_group_name_H-M   'P 1'
#
loop_
_entity.id
_entity.type
_entity.pdbx_description
1 polymer ?
#
loop_
_entity_poly.entity_id
_entity_poly.type
_entity_poly.pdbx_seq_one_letter_code
_entity_poly.pdbx_strand_id
1 'polypeptide(L)'
;MEVDTKPTILGIIVNLRKYFILGLILGLFVIVIFWLASEFKIKSSDLSIVTPLGISFIKKPQNLLFEKVLSTKTTDNYPRSKYFPFNLSPKYEDDLHLSSDTYAVMDRDSRELLYSKNLTKAMPIASISKIMTAITALDNAPLDMTIYISVFAASTGEAHMGISAGERLSLQDLLYGSLLPSGNDATEAIAEGVGKYQKRIPLSETDGGGGRSWFIDEMNRKGQNLGMMDTYFFNPTGLDEKDLHKTSFSTPLDLLALTNYALDNSTFAEIVSTKSKIIPYKNSEHNAFFLYNILQLDGSFYGIKGVKPGSSNFAHE
;
A
#
# COMPACT_ATOMS: atom_id res chain seq x y z
N MET A 1 -41.20 -16.37 -52.88
CA MET A 1 -40.25 -17.40 -53.29
C MET A 1 -38.89 -17.03 -52.64
N GLU A 2 -38.65 -17.58 -51.50
CA GLU A 2 -37.36 -17.45 -50.82
C GLU A 2 -36.44 -18.54 -51.39
N VAL A 3 -35.29 -18.12 -51.95
CA VAL A 3 -34.30 -19.03 -52.47
C VAL A 3 -33.38 -19.39 -51.30
N ASP A 4 -33.57 -20.62 -50.77
CA ASP A 4 -32.71 -21.21 -49.74
C ASP A 4 -31.40 -21.65 -50.43
N THR A 5 -30.32 -20.79 -50.26
CA THR A 5 -28.98 -21.09 -50.78
C THR A 5 -28.18 -21.81 -49.70
N LYS A 6 -28.32 -23.15 -49.63
CA LYS A 6 -27.38 -23.97 -48.82
C LYS A 6 -25.98 -23.87 -49.43
N PRO A 7 -24.94 -23.66 -48.58
CA PRO A 7 -23.57 -23.59 -49.08
C PRO A 7 -23.19 -24.94 -49.72
N THR A 8 -22.67 -24.92 -50.93
CA THR A 8 -22.19 -26.12 -51.64
C THR A 8 -21.00 -26.72 -50.88
N ILE A 9 -20.91 -28.06 -50.84
CA ILE A 9 -19.84 -28.82 -50.19
C ILE A 9 -18.46 -28.29 -50.59
N LEU A 10 -18.29 -27.85 -51.82
CA LEU A 10 -17.06 -27.26 -52.36
C LEU A 10 -16.69 -25.93 -51.63
N GLY A 11 -17.67 -25.08 -51.26
CA GLY A 11 -17.44 -23.86 -50.53
C GLY A 11 -16.97 -24.09 -49.06
N ILE A 12 -17.49 -25.16 -48.43
CA ILE A 12 -17.07 -25.56 -47.07
C ILE A 12 -15.62 -26.08 -47.10
N ILE A 13 -15.23 -26.87 -48.08
CA ILE A 13 -13.87 -27.42 -48.22
C ILE A 13 -12.83 -26.31 -48.48
N VAL A 14 -13.17 -25.30 -49.29
CA VAL A 14 -12.29 -24.14 -49.56
C VAL A 14 -12.08 -23.30 -48.33
N ASN A 15 -13.12 -23.08 -47.51
CA ASN A 15 -13.00 -22.34 -46.24
C ASN A 15 -12.17 -23.13 -45.22
N LEU A 16 -12.38 -24.42 -45.04
CA LEU A 16 -11.58 -25.25 -44.14
C LEU A 16 -10.09 -25.25 -44.53
N ARG A 17 -9.74 -25.28 -45.80
CA ARG A 17 -8.37 -25.16 -46.26
C ARG A 17 -7.74 -23.81 -45.94
N LYS A 18 -8.48 -22.70 -46.03
CA LYS A 18 -8.00 -21.36 -45.66
C LYS A 18 -7.70 -21.26 -44.16
N TYR A 19 -8.59 -21.78 -43.33
CA TYR A 19 -8.37 -21.77 -41.88
C TYR A 19 -7.24 -22.67 -41.43
N PHE A 20 -7.06 -23.80 -42.10
CA PHE A 20 -5.94 -24.71 -41.86
C PHE A 20 -4.59 -24.07 -42.24
N ILE A 21 -4.50 -23.40 -43.38
CA ILE A 21 -3.29 -22.66 -43.80
C ILE A 21 -2.99 -21.51 -42.88
N LEU A 22 -4.02 -20.75 -42.44
CA LEU A 22 -3.88 -19.64 -41.49
C LEU A 22 -3.37 -20.16 -40.15
N GLY A 23 -3.87 -21.27 -39.64
CA GLY A 23 -3.41 -21.91 -38.40
C GLY A 23 -1.94 -22.37 -38.48
N LEU A 24 -1.52 -22.92 -39.63
CA LEU A 24 -0.14 -23.31 -39.89
C LEU A 24 0.81 -22.11 -39.91
N ILE A 25 0.40 -20.99 -40.53
CA ILE A 25 1.19 -19.76 -40.58
C ILE A 25 1.32 -19.17 -39.18
N LEU A 26 0.23 -19.13 -38.39
CA LEU A 26 0.27 -18.66 -37.01
C LEU A 26 1.17 -19.53 -36.12
N GLY A 27 1.10 -20.85 -36.28
CA GLY A 27 1.96 -21.80 -35.56
C GLY A 27 3.44 -21.63 -35.90
N LEU A 28 3.78 -21.46 -37.18
CA LEU A 28 5.14 -21.16 -37.63
C LEU A 28 5.65 -19.81 -37.04
N PHE A 29 4.81 -18.80 -37.04
CA PHE A 29 5.16 -17.48 -36.48
C PHE A 29 5.48 -17.53 -34.98
N VAL A 30 4.71 -18.31 -34.21
CA VAL A 30 4.98 -18.53 -32.79
C VAL A 30 6.30 -19.30 -32.59
N ILE A 31 6.58 -20.30 -33.39
CA ILE A 31 7.83 -21.06 -33.31
C ILE A 31 9.03 -20.17 -33.66
N VAL A 32 8.93 -19.33 -34.68
CA VAL A 32 10.00 -18.39 -35.08
C VAL A 32 10.25 -17.36 -33.97
N ILE A 33 9.21 -16.85 -33.32
CA ILE A 33 9.37 -15.92 -32.17
C ILE A 33 10.07 -16.64 -31.01
N PHE A 34 9.68 -17.87 -30.69
CA PHE A 34 10.33 -18.65 -29.64
C PHE A 34 11.80 -18.96 -29.98
N TRP A 35 12.10 -19.27 -31.22
CA TRP A 35 13.46 -19.53 -31.68
C TRP A 35 14.33 -18.26 -31.63
N LEU A 36 13.82 -17.14 -32.13
CA LEU A 36 14.49 -15.83 -32.02
C LEU A 36 14.74 -15.42 -30.57
N ALA A 37 13.77 -15.63 -29.68
CA ALA A 37 13.92 -15.34 -28.27
C ALA A 37 15.01 -16.20 -27.57
N SER A 38 15.19 -17.46 -28.06
CA SER A 38 16.24 -18.36 -27.54
C SER A 38 17.64 -18.03 -28.06
N GLU A 39 17.77 -17.61 -29.31
CA GLU A 39 19.06 -17.23 -29.92
C GLU A 39 19.63 -15.92 -29.35
N PHE A 40 18.77 -14.92 -29.11
CA PHE A 40 19.21 -13.61 -28.62
C PHE A 40 19.33 -13.52 -27.11
N LYS A 41 19.12 -14.61 -26.33
CA LYS A 41 19.13 -14.58 -24.86
C LYS A 41 18.36 -13.37 -24.27
N ILE A 42 17.27 -12.98 -24.93
CA ILE A 42 16.39 -11.90 -24.46
C ILE A 42 15.75 -12.41 -23.18
N LYS A 43 16.17 -11.85 -22.03
CA LYS A 43 15.49 -12.10 -20.76
C LYS A 43 14.07 -11.59 -20.90
N SER A 44 13.11 -12.35 -20.38
CA SER A 44 11.68 -12.00 -20.38
C SER A 44 11.36 -10.66 -19.71
N SER A 45 12.34 -10.02 -19.07
CA SER A 45 12.28 -8.67 -18.47
C SER A 45 12.31 -7.54 -19.51
N ASP A 46 12.75 -7.80 -20.76
CA ASP A 46 13.03 -6.75 -21.75
C ASP A 46 11.99 -6.65 -22.86
N LEU A 47 10.93 -7.48 -22.81
CA LEU A 47 9.86 -7.44 -23.80
C LEU A 47 8.78 -6.44 -23.40
N SER A 48 8.89 -5.21 -23.87
CA SER A 48 7.76 -4.29 -23.92
C SER A 48 6.93 -4.56 -25.15
N ILE A 49 5.77 -5.20 -25.02
CA ILE A 49 4.82 -5.37 -26.13
C ILE A 49 4.04 -4.06 -26.26
N VAL A 50 4.37 -3.27 -27.27
CA VAL A 50 3.59 -2.10 -27.67
C VAL A 50 2.43 -2.63 -28.54
N THR A 51 1.20 -2.54 -28.01
CA THR A 51 0.01 -2.85 -28.81
C THR A 51 -0.26 -1.73 -29.82
N PRO A 52 -0.96 -1.98 -30.93
CA PRO A 52 -1.29 -0.94 -31.94
C PRO A 52 -2.13 0.21 -31.39
N LEU A 53 -2.63 0.13 -30.17
CA LEU A 53 -3.41 1.15 -29.48
C LEU A 53 -2.60 2.01 -28.48
N GLY A 54 -1.26 1.89 -28.46
CA GLY A 54 -0.40 2.73 -27.61
C GLY A 54 -0.49 2.46 -26.11
N ILE A 55 -1.11 1.36 -25.68
CA ILE A 55 -1.22 0.98 -24.26
C ILE A 55 0.00 0.15 -23.89
N SER A 56 0.95 0.74 -23.18
CA SER A 56 2.10 0.03 -22.63
C SER A 56 1.74 -0.59 -21.28
N PHE A 57 1.63 -1.93 -21.24
CA PHE A 57 1.57 -2.66 -19.97
C PHE A 57 3.02 -2.91 -19.50
N ILE A 58 3.58 -1.99 -18.73
CA ILE A 58 4.78 -2.27 -17.94
C ILE A 58 4.31 -3.09 -16.73
N LYS A 59 4.28 -4.40 -16.88
CA LYS A 59 4.15 -5.31 -15.73
C LYS A 59 5.51 -5.35 -15.03
N LYS A 60 5.74 -4.42 -14.11
CA LYS A 60 6.89 -4.49 -13.20
C LYS A 60 6.79 -5.82 -12.45
N PRO A 61 7.77 -6.73 -12.50
CA PRO A 61 7.68 -7.99 -11.78
C PRO A 61 7.78 -7.70 -10.28
N GLN A 62 6.64 -7.71 -9.59
CA GLN A 62 6.52 -7.46 -8.15
C GLN A 62 7.37 -8.44 -7.31
N ASN A 63 7.58 -9.66 -7.80
CA ASN A 63 8.38 -10.68 -7.13
C ASN A 63 9.88 -10.31 -7.02
N LEU A 64 10.42 -9.54 -7.97
CA LEU A 64 11.82 -9.10 -7.93
C LEU A 64 12.10 -8.07 -6.83
N LEU A 65 11.08 -7.27 -6.43
CA LEU A 65 11.27 -6.26 -5.38
C LEU A 65 11.40 -6.92 -4.00
N PHE A 66 10.54 -7.89 -3.68
CA PHE A 66 10.59 -8.56 -2.38
C PHE A 66 11.89 -9.40 -2.21
N GLU A 67 12.25 -10.19 -3.23
CA GLU A 67 13.50 -10.96 -3.21
C GLU A 67 14.74 -10.04 -3.20
N LYS A 68 14.69 -8.91 -3.91
CA LYS A 68 15.79 -7.94 -3.93
C LYS A 68 15.97 -7.28 -2.55
N VAL A 69 14.88 -6.92 -1.86
CA VAL A 69 14.95 -6.34 -0.51
C VAL A 69 15.46 -7.37 0.50
N LEU A 70 15.03 -8.64 0.40
CA LEU A 70 15.53 -9.70 1.29
C LEU A 70 16.99 -10.07 1.04
N SER A 71 17.54 -9.80 -0.15
CA SER A 71 18.89 -10.19 -0.56
C SER A 71 19.92 -9.06 -0.50
N THR A 72 19.52 -7.79 -0.43
CA THR A 72 20.47 -6.68 -0.34
C THR A 72 21.00 -6.50 1.06
N LYS A 73 22.29 -6.82 1.25
CA LYS A 73 23.06 -6.18 2.32
C LYS A 73 22.97 -4.67 2.11
N THR A 74 22.44 -3.96 3.09
CA THR A 74 22.43 -2.49 3.11
C THR A 74 23.82 -1.98 2.79
N THR A 75 24.00 -1.39 1.62
CA THR A 75 25.21 -0.63 1.33
C THR A 75 25.07 0.72 2.02
N ASP A 76 26.04 1.12 2.81
CA ASP A 76 26.08 2.35 3.63
C ASP A 76 25.98 3.68 2.84
N ASN A 77 25.63 3.64 1.55
CA ASN A 77 25.76 4.75 0.61
C ASN A 77 24.44 5.44 0.20
N TYR A 78 23.29 5.13 0.85
CA TYR A 78 22.06 5.86 0.54
C TYR A 78 21.95 7.15 1.36
N PRO A 79 21.57 8.28 0.75
CA PRO A 79 21.34 9.52 1.48
C PRO A 79 20.11 9.33 2.38
N ARG A 80 20.36 9.11 3.67
CA ARG A 80 19.32 9.02 4.68
C ARG A 80 18.83 10.43 5.04
N SER A 81 17.52 10.57 5.19
CA SER A 81 16.95 11.83 5.67
C SER A 81 17.35 12.10 7.12
N LYS A 82 17.13 13.35 7.58
CA LYS A 82 17.37 13.76 8.97
C LYS A 82 16.54 12.97 10.02
N TYR A 83 15.63 12.13 9.59
CA TYR A 83 14.75 11.34 10.47
C TYR A 83 15.34 10.00 10.90
N PHE A 84 16.39 9.56 10.25
CA PHE A 84 17.14 8.36 10.65
C PHE A 84 18.04 8.59 11.87
N PRO A 85 18.41 7.51 12.58
CA PRO A 85 19.45 7.58 13.61
C PRO A 85 20.72 8.23 13.07
N PHE A 86 21.39 9.00 13.92
CA PHE A 86 22.67 9.62 13.58
C PHE A 86 23.77 8.58 13.32
N ASN A 87 23.75 7.51 14.12
CA ASN A 87 24.65 6.35 13.98
C ASN A 87 23.81 5.07 14.05
N LEU A 88 24.18 4.06 13.28
CA LEU A 88 23.47 2.77 13.24
C LEU A 88 24.00 1.77 14.28
N SER A 89 25.12 2.06 14.95
CA SER A 89 25.57 1.28 16.09
C SER A 89 24.74 1.66 17.31
N PRO A 90 24.07 0.72 17.97
CA PRO A 90 23.32 1.01 19.18
C PRO A 90 24.26 1.42 20.31
N LYS A 91 23.81 2.29 21.19
CA LYS A 91 24.55 2.75 22.36
C LYS A 91 24.77 1.65 23.38
N TYR A 92 23.78 0.76 23.50
CA TYR A 92 23.80 -0.34 24.44
C TYR A 92 23.76 -1.66 23.65
N GLU A 93 24.67 -2.58 23.97
CA GLU A 93 24.78 -3.88 23.30
C GLU A 93 23.92 -4.98 23.93
N ASP A 94 23.34 -4.71 25.10
CA ASP A 94 22.51 -5.66 25.82
C ASP A 94 21.21 -5.98 25.05
N ASP A 95 20.81 -7.26 25.01
CA ASP A 95 19.51 -7.66 24.49
C ASP A 95 18.42 -7.30 25.51
N LEU A 96 17.36 -6.63 25.05
CA LEU A 96 16.17 -6.32 25.86
C LEU A 96 15.32 -7.56 26.20
N HIS A 97 15.72 -8.76 25.73
CA HIS A 97 14.99 -10.02 25.92
C HIS A 97 13.50 -9.96 25.54
N LEU A 98 13.22 -9.20 24.47
CA LEU A 98 11.87 -9.13 23.89
C LEU A 98 11.62 -10.35 23.00
N SER A 99 10.37 -10.83 22.97
CA SER A 99 9.94 -11.91 22.08
C SER A 99 10.00 -11.53 20.59
N SER A 100 10.09 -10.24 20.29
CA SER A 100 10.16 -9.73 18.92
C SER A 100 11.46 -10.14 18.21
N ASP A 101 11.34 -10.56 16.96
CA ASP A 101 12.48 -10.85 16.08
C ASP A 101 13.25 -9.61 15.67
N THR A 102 12.59 -8.46 15.63
CA THR A 102 13.17 -7.18 15.20
C THR A 102 12.70 -6.06 16.11
N TYR A 103 13.59 -5.18 16.51
CA TYR A 103 13.23 -3.95 17.21
C TYR A 103 14.29 -2.86 17.04
N ALA A 104 13.89 -1.63 17.27
CA ALA A 104 14.80 -0.50 17.43
C ALA A 104 14.25 0.49 18.45
N VAL A 105 15.13 1.04 19.28
CA VAL A 105 14.82 2.08 20.24
C VAL A 105 15.76 3.26 19.98
N MET A 106 15.19 4.44 19.75
CA MET A 106 15.93 5.67 19.46
C MET A 106 15.46 6.80 20.34
N ASP A 107 16.38 7.56 20.88
CA ASP A 107 16.07 8.87 21.43
C ASP A 107 15.77 9.85 20.29
N ARG A 108 14.57 10.44 20.30
CA ARG A 108 14.07 11.24 19.19
C ARG A 108 14.83 12.56 19.03
N ASP A 109 15.20 13.17 20.14
CA ASP A 109 15.80 14.53 20.14
C ASP A 109 17.26 14.47 19.72
N SER A 110 18.03 13.54 20.27
CA SER A 110 19.44 13.32 19.90
C SER A 110 19.62 12.47 18.65
N ARG A 111 18.61 11.70 18.26
CA ARG A 111 18.64 10.66 17.21
C ARG A 111 19.68 9.57 17.49
N GLU A 112 20.00 9.37 18.75
CA GLU A 112 20.88 8.29 19.18
C GLU A 112 20.11 6.96 19.17
N LEU A 113 20.63 5.94 18.47
CA LEU A 113 20.08 4.59 18.50
C LEU A 113 20.49 3.95 19.84
N LEU A 114 19.53 3.68 20.71
CA LEU A 114 19.80 3.14 22.05
C LEU A 114 19.94 1.63 22.03
N TYR A 115 18.98 0.94 21.42
CA TYR A 115 18.96 -0.52 21.26
C TYR A 115 18.46 -0.91 19.88
N SER A 116 18.92 -2.03 19.36
CA SER A 116 18.36 -2.61 18.14
C SER A 116 18.64 -4.11 18.02
N LYS A 117 17.73 -4.80 17.35
CA LYS A 117 17.87 -6.20 16.95
C LYS A 117 17.40 -6.34 15.50
N ASN A 118 18.25 -6.91 14.64
CA ASN A 118 17.93 -7.09 13.23
C ASN A 118 17.41 -5.80 12.56
N LEU A 119 18.10 -4.68 12.79
CA LEU A 119 17.70 -3.31 12.44
C LEU A 119 17.24 -3.13 10.99
N THR A 120 17.82 -3.88 10.06
CA THR A 120 17.57 -3.81 8.61
C THR A 120 16.86 -5.05 8.07
N LYS A 121 16.34 -5.93 8.94
CA LYS A 121 15.56 -7.10 8.51
C LYS A 121 14.16 -6.65 8.12
N ALA A 122 13.79 -6.86 6.85
CA ALA A 122 12.44 -6.58 6.37
C ALA A 122 11.45 -7.61 6.92
N MET A 123 10.32 -7.10 7.45
CA MET A 123 9.23 -7.89 8.01
C MET A 123 7.89 -7.33 7.53
N PRO A 124 6.83 -8.15 7.40
CA PRO A 124 5.48 -7.65 7.25
C PRO A 124 5.12 -6.70 8.40
N ILE A 125 4.41 -5.62 8.11
CA ILE A 125 4.17 -4.54 9.08
C ILE A 125 2.70 -4.32 9.44
N ALA A 126 1.80 -5.06 8.81
CA ALA A 126 0.36 -4.96 9.07
C ALA A 126 -0.12 -3.48 9.16
N SER A 127 -0.99 -3.18 10.13
CA SER A 127 -1.58 -1.86 10.32
C SER A 127 -0.59 -0.73 10.67
N ILE A 128 0.70 -1.00 10.87
CA ILE A 128 1.72 0.05 10.98
C ILE A 128 1.78 0.85 9.66
N SER A 129 1.41 0.26 8.52
CA SER A 129 1.24 0.92 7.22
C SER A 129 0.36 2.18 7.29
N LYS A 130 -0.61 2.24 8.22
CA LYS A 130 -1.52 3.38 8.39
C LYS A 130 -0.82 4.66 8.85
N ILE A 131 0.40 4.57 9.38
CA ILE A 131 1.23 5.76 9.64
C ILE A 131 1.53 6.46 8.31
N MET A 132 2.00 5.70 7.30
CA MET A 132 2.28 6.26 5.98
C MET A 132 1.00 6.75 5.29
N THR A 133 -0.11 6.02 5.42
CA THR A 133 -1.41 6.46 4.90
C THR A 133 -1.82 7.80 5.49
N ALA A 134 -1.75 7.97 6.80
CA ALA A 134 -2.12 9.23 7.46
C ALA A 134 -1.26 10.39 6.99
N ILE A 135 0.06 10.22 6.93
CA ILE A 135 0.98 11.27 6.49
C ILE A 135 0.81 11.57 5.00
N THR A 136 0.59 10.56 4.16
CA THR A 136 0.30 10.79 2.75
C THR A 136 -0.99 11.60 2.57
N ALA A 137 -2.03 11.31 3.35
CA ALA A 137 -3.28 12.07 3.30
C ALA A 137 -3.10 13.52 3.78
N LEU A 138 -2.43 13.71 4.93
CA LEU A 138 -2.18 15.04 5.51
C LEU A 138 -1.36 15.96 4.61
N ASP A 139 -0.45 15.40 3.82
CA ASP A 139 0.37 16.18 2.89
C ASP A 139 -0.35 16.50 1.57
N ASN A 140 -1.45 15.80 1.25
CA ASN A 140 -2.07 15.88 -0.07
C ASN A 140 -3.51 16.39 -0.08
N ALA A 141 -4.14 16.60 1.09
CA ALA A 141 -5.53 17.08 1.14
C ALA A 141 -5.81 17.89 2.41
N PRO A 142 -6.74 18.85 2.36
CA PRO A 142 -7.16 19.60 3.55
C PRO A 142 -8.00 18.73 4.49
N LEU A 143 -7.88 18.95 5.79
CA LEU A 143 -8.55 18.16 6.84
C LEU A 143 -10.08 18.17 6.76
N ASP A 144 -10.65 19.27 6.32
CA ASP A 144 -12.09 19.50 6.17
C ASP A 144 -12.65 18.95 4.85
N MET A 145 -11.79 18.36 3.98
CA MET A 145 -12.23 17.73 2.74
C MET A 145 -13.27 16.65 3.03
N THR A 146 -14.42 16.76 2.42
CA THR A 146 -15.48 15.75 2.52
C THR A 146 -15.20 14.57 1.60
N ILE A 147 -15.21 13.36 2.16
CA ILE A 147 -15.02 12.10 1.44
C ILE A 147 -16.31 11.31 1.40
N TYR A 148 -16.71 10.87 0.21
CA TYR A 148 -17.84 9.98 -0.01
C TYR A 148 -17.41 8.53 0.16
N ILE A 149 -18.09 7.81 1.04
CA ILE A 149 -17.74 6.44 1.35
C ILE A 149 -18.26 5.50 0.26
N SER A 150 -17.36 4.82 -0.40
CA SER A 150 -17.68 3.83 -1.42
C SER A 150 -18.15 2.51 -0.80
N VAL A 151 -18.81 1.67 -1.60
CA VAL A 151 -19.14 0.29 -1.21
C VAL A 151 -17.86 -0.50 -0.91
N PHE A 152 -16.80 -0.29 -1.68
CA PHE A 152 -15.51 -0.97 -1.48
C PHE A 152 -14.92 -0.62 -0.12
N ALA A 153 -14.78 0.66 0.22
CA ALA A 153 -14.24 1.10 1.50
C ALA A 153 -15.09 0.56 2.67
N ALA A 154 -16.42 0.75 2.63
CA ALA A 154 -17.32 0.28 3.68
C ALA A 154 -17.32 -1.24 3.88
N SER A 155 -17.00 -2.02 2.85
CA SER A 155 -16.94 -3.49 2.91
C SER A 155 -15.56 -4.05 3.24
N THR A 156 -14.55 -3.19 3.43
CA THR A 156 -13.18 -3.64 3.76
C THR A 156 -13.16 -4.30 5.13
N GLY A 157 -12.70 -5.54 5.19
CA GLY A 157 -12.81 -6.42 6.35
C GLY A 157 -11.84 -6.14 7.50
N GLU A 158 -11.91 -6.98 8.54
CA GLU A 158 -11.16 -6.98 9.80
C GLU A 158 -11.52 -5.78 10.70
N ALA A 159 -10.53 -4.94 11.12
CA ALA A 159 -10.79 -3.81 12.00
C ALA A 159 -11.59 -2.69 11.29
N HIS A 160 -12.61 -2.15 11.97
CA HIS A 160 -13.55 -1.18 11.40
C HIS A 160 -13.71 0.07 12.24
N MET A 161 -13.89 1.22 11.58
CA MET A 161 -14.53 2.39 12.18
C MET A 161 -16.06 2.20 12.23
N GLY A 162 -16.62 1.46 11.26
CA GLY A 162 -18.04 1.17 11.13
C GLY A 162 -18.77 2.13 10.19
N ILE A 163 -18.10 2.66 9.19
CA ILE A 163 -18.72 3.54 8.17
C ILE A 163 -19.55 2.74 7.19
N SER A 164 -20.61 3.39 6.65
CA SER A 164 -21.52 2.80 5.67
C SER A 164 -21.33 3.44 4.30
N ALA A 165 -21.59 2.66 3.24
CA ALA A 165 -21.58 3.19 1.88
C ALA A 165 -22.59 4.34 1.70
N GLY A 166 -22.17 5.41 1.04
CA GLY A 166 -22.96 6.62 0.83
C GLY A 166 -22.83 7.65 1.94
N GLU A 167 -22.24 7.33 3.10
CA GLU A 167 -21.92 8.33 4.12
C GLU A 167 -20.87 9.32 3.60
N ARG A 168 -20.82 10.48 4.24
CA ARG A 168 -19.89 11.57 3.93
C ARG A 168 -19.22 12.03 5.22
N LEU A 169 -17.91 11.85 5.30
CA LEU A 169 -17.11 12.24 6.46
C LEU A 169 -15.96 13.17 6.05
N SER A 170 -15.48 13.96 6.99
CA SER A 170 -14.26 14.75 6.78
C SER A 170 -13.02 13.84 6.76
N LEU A 171 -11.96 14.28 6.06
CA LEU A 171 -10.66 13.60 6.14
C LEU A 171 -10.20 13.48 7.59
N GLN A 172 -10.41 14.53 8.42
CA GLN A 172 -10.05 14.50 9.83
C GLN A 172 -10.76 13.37 10.60
N ASP A 173 -12.06 13.20 10.40
CA ASP A 173 -12.83 12.16 11.09
C ASP A 173 -12.38 10.76 10.66
N LEU A 174 -12.10 10.59 9.36
CA LEU A 174 -11.57 9.34 8.83
C LEU A 174 -10.15 9.04 9.33
N LEU A 175 -9.29 10.05 9.53
CA LEU A 175 -7.97 9.87 10.15
C LEU A 175 -8.10 9.37 11.59
N TYR A 176 -9.03 9.91 12.38
CA TYR A 176 -9.34 9.36 13.70
C TYR A 176 -9.83 7.90 13.60
N GLY A 177 -10.72 7.60 12.65
CA GLY A 177 -11.23 6.24 12.40
C GLY A 177 -10.15 5.27 11.96
N SER A 178 -9.18 5.72 11.16
CA SER A 178 -8.06 4.89 10.69
C SER A 178 -7.04 4.61 11.80
N LEU A 179 -6.72 5.61 12.64
CA LEU A 179 -5.60 5.51 13.58
C LEU A 179 -6.01 4.97 14.95
N LEU A 180 -7.16 5.36 15.51
CA LEU A 180 -7.57 4.93 16.86
C LEU A 180 -8.03 3.46 16.88
N PRO A 181 -9.16 3.07 16.24
CA PRO A 181 -9.62 1.69 16.20
C PRO A 181 -8.89 0.85 15.14
N SER A 182 -7.95 1.45 14.40
CA SER A 182 -7.29 0.79 13.26
C SER A 182 -8.23 0.48 12.08
N GLY A 183 -9.32 1.26 11.86
CA GLY A 183 -10.35 1.00 10.86
C GLY A 183 -9.81 0.89 9.44
N ASN A 184 -9.96 -0.29 8.83
CA ASN A 184 -9.55 -0.52 7.44
C ASN A 184 -10.50 0.17 6.45
N ASP A 185 -11.78 0.19 6.78
CA ASP A 185 -12.83 0.91 6.05
C ASP A 185 -12.51 2.41 5.92
N ALA A 186 -12.22 3.08 7.04
CA ALA A 186 -11.80 4.47 7.05
C ALA A 186 -10.49 4.70 6.27
N THR A 187 -9.55 3.76 6.37
CA THR A 187 -8.25 3.84 5.69
C THR A 187 -8.38 3.74 4.17
N GLU A 188 -9.22 2.83 3.67
CA GLU A 188 -9.51 2.72 2.23
C GLU A 188 -10.29 3.95 1.73
N ALA A 189 -11.26 4.45 2.51
CA ALA A 189 -11.97 5.68 2.17
C ALA A 189 -11.03 6.89 2.04
N ILE A 190 -10.03 7.02 2.92
CA ILE A 190 -8.97 8.04 2.81
C ILE A 190 -8.22 7.88 1.49
N ALA A 191 -7.76 6.68 1.17
CA ALA A 191 -6.96 6.44 -0.03
C ALA A 191 -7.74 6.74 -1.32
N GLU A 192 -9.00 6.30 -1.40
CA GLU A 192 -9.88 6.61 -2.54
C GLU A 192 -10.17 8.11 -2.63
N GLY A 193 -10.57 8.74 -1.51
CA GLY A 193 -10.99 10.14 -1.47
C GLY A 193 -9.85 11.10 -1.79
N VAL A 194 -8.69 10.94 -1.13
CA VAL A 194 -7.52 11.79 -1.38
C VAL A 194 -6.97 11.58 -2.78
N GLY A 195 -6.95 10.34 -3.26
CA GLY A 195 -6.51 10.06 -4.62
C GLY A 195 -7.41 10.67 -5.69
N LYS A 196 -8.74 10.61 -5.52
CA LYS A 196 -9.69 11.31 -6.41
C LYS A 196 -9.48 12.82 -6.39
N TYR A 197 -9.32 13.40 -5.20
CA TYR A 197 -9.06 14.83 -5.04
C TYR A 197 -7.83 15.26 -5.82
N GLN A 198 -6.72 14.54 -5.69
CA GLN A 198 -5.48 14.85 -6.40
C GLN A 198 -5.57 14.65 -7.91
N LYS A 199 -6.33 13.67 -8.36
CA LYS A 199 -6.59 13.42 -9.79
C LYS A 199 -7.70 14.31 -10.36
N ARG A 200 -8.32 15.16 -9.54
CA ARG A 200 -9.45 16.04 -9.93
C ARG A 200 -10.65 15.25 -10.47
N ILE A 201 -10.88 14.07 -9.93
CA ILE A 201 -12.05 13.24 -10.22
C ILE A 201 -13.16 13.65 -9.26
N PRO A 202 -14.40 13.88 -9.73
CA PRO A 202 -15.52 14.16 -8.84
C PRO A 202 -15.67 13.07 -7.76
N LEU A 203 -15.80 13.48 -6.50
CA LEU A 203 -15.83 12.54 -5.37
C LEU A 203 -17.01 11.57 -5.41
N SER A 204 -18.11 11.98 -6.10
CA SER A 204 -19.31 11.16 -6.31
C SER A 204 -19.18 10.14 -7.45
N GLU A 205 -18.16 10.22 -8.28
CA GLU A 205 -17.97 9.32 -9.40
C GLU A 205 -17.14 8.09 -9.00
N THR A 206 -17.41 6.97 -9.64
CA THR A 206 -16.56 5.78 -9.60
C THR A 206 -15.36 6.00 -10.52
N ASP A 207 -14.16 5.80 -10.03
CA ASP A 207 -12.91 6.04 -10.78
C ASP A 207 -12.19 4.74 -11.20
N GLY A 208 -12.85 3.60 -11.04
CA GLY A 208 -12.26 2.30 -11.35
C GLY A 208 -11.02 1.96 -10.49
N GLY A 209 -10.87 2.61 -9.32
CA GLY A 209 -9.72 2.43 -8.42
C GLY A 209 -8.50 3.29 -8.76
N GLY A 210 -8.61 4.21 -9.72
CA GLY A 210 -7.50 5.07 -10.15
C GLY A 210 -6.99 6.01 -9.05
N GLY A 211 -7.88 6.54 -8.20
CA GLY A 211 -7.51 7.36 -7.05
C GLY A 211 -6.75 6.55 -6.01
N ARG A 212 -7.28 5.38 -5.64
CA ARG A 212 -6.62 4.45 -4.72
C ARG A 212 -5.23 4.04 -5.21
N SER A 213 -5.09 3.71 -6.48
CA SER A 213 -3.80 3.35 -7.08
C SER A 213 -2.80 4.50 -7.00
N TRP A 214 -3.22 5.72 -7.36
CA TRP A 214 -2.40 6.91 -7.20
C TRP A 214 -1.93 7.09 -5.76
N PHE A 215 -2.81 6.88 -4.79
CA PHE A 215 -2.49 7.06 -3.38
C PHE A 215 -1.42 6.06 -2.90
N ILE A 216 -1.50 4.79 -3.31
CA ILE A 216 -0.50 3.77 -3.00
C ILE A 216 0.85 4.12 -3.65
N ASP A 217 0.84 4.58 -4.90
CA ASP A 217 2.06 5.04 -5.56
C ASP A 217 2.70 6.22 -4.82
N GLU A 218 1.87 7.13 -4.30
CA GLU A 218 2.32 8.27 -3.50
C GLU A 218 2.89 7.87 -2.14
N MET A 219 2.30 6.86 -1.45
CA MET A 219 2.87 6.28 -0.23
C MET A 219 4.30 5.76 -0.50
N ASN A 220 4.48 5.00 -1.58
CA ASN A 220 5.79 4.45 -1.95
C ASN A 220 6.77 5.54 -2.38
N ARG A 221 6.32 6.56 -3.14
CA ARG A 221 7.13 7.70 -3.51
C ARG A 221 7.61 8.50 -2.28
N LYS A 222 6.71 8.69 -1.30
CA LYS A 222 7.06 9.34 -0.03
C LYS A 222 8.09 8.52 0.75
N GLY A 223 7.93 7.20 0.84
CA GLY A 223 8.92 6.30 1.44
C GLY A 223 10.31 6.49 0.83
N GLN A 224 10.39 6.49 -0.50
CA GLN A 224 11.65 6.73 -1.22
C GLN A 224 12.23 8.12 -0.90
N ASN A 225 11.42 9.17 -0.88
CA ASN A 225 11.86 10.53 -0.55
C ASN A 225 12.36 10.66 0.89
N LEU A 226 11.83 9.87 1.82
CA LEU A 226 12.33 9.78 3.20
C LEU A 226 13.62 8.95 3.31
N GLY A 227 14.00 8.21 2.29
CA GLY A 227 15.15 7.30 2.30
C GLY A 227 14.84 5.90 2.85
N MET A 228 13.55 5.52 2.90
CA MET A 228 13.08 4.19 3.34
C MET A 228 13.26 3.17 2.20
N MET A 229 14.48 2.69 2.01
CA MET A 229 14.85 1.91 0.84
C MET A 229 14.42 0.43 0.92
N ASP A 230 14.15 -0.05 2.13
CA ASP A 230 13.77 -1.43 2.42
C ASP A 230 12.28 -1.54 2.82
N THR A 231 11.45 -0.61 2.30
CA THR A 231 10.02 -0.52 2.58
C THR A 231 9.20 -0.49 1.30
N TYR A 232 8.08 -1.21 1.30
CA TYR A 232 7.10 -1.14 0.23
C TYR A 232 5.67 -1.33 0.75
N PHE A 233 4.75 -0.48 0.28
CA PHE A 233 3.33 -0.51 0.61
C PHE A 233 2.52 -1.05 -0.56
N PHE A 234 1.83 -2.18 -0.37
CA PHE A 234 0.96 -2.79 -1.38
C PHE A 234 -0.49 -2.29 -1.30
N ASN A 235 -0.89 -1.89 -0.11
CA ASN A 235 -2.20 -1.30 0.14
C ASN A 235 -2.12 -0.27 1.28
N PRO A 236 -3.14 0.58 1.47
CA PRO A 236 -3.10 1.63 2.48
C PRO A 236 -3.33 1.11 3.91
N THR A 237 -3.91 -0.07 4.07
CA THR A 237 -4.36 -0.63 5.36
C THR A 237 -3.29 -1.46 6.07
N GLY A 238 -2.41 -2.10 5.28
CA GLY A 238 -1.50 -3.13 5.75
C GLY A 238 -2.17 -4.51 5.91
N LEU A 239 -3.38 -4.70 5.37
CA LEU A 239 -4.02 -6.02 5.30
C LEU A 239 -3.15 -6.99 4.52
N ASP A 240 -3.08 -8.22 5.01
CA ASP A 240 -2.39 -9.30 4.33
C ASP A 240 -3.15 -9.70 3.06
N GLU A 241 -2.43 -9.81 1.97
CA GLU A 241 -2.93 -10.46 0.76
C GLU A 241 -2.74 -11.99 0.90
N LYS A 242 -3.47 -12.76 0.09
CA LYS A 242 -3.29 -14.24 0.06
C LYS A 242 -1.86 -14.63 -0.32
N ASP A 243 -1.16 -13.76 -1.02
CA ASP A 243 0.21 -13.90 -1.46
C ASP A 243 1.12 -13.04 -0.58
N LEU A 244 2.01 -13.66 0.18
CA LEU A 244 2.98 -12.96 1.04
C LEU A 244 3.81 -11.92 0.25
N HIS A 245 4.06 -12.18 -1.05
CA HIS A 245 4.78 -11.23 -1.93
C HIS A 245 4.00 -9.94 -2.23
N LYS A 246 2.73 -9.88 -1.83
CA LYS A 246 1.87 -8.70 -1.94
C LYS A 246 1.52 -8.09 -0.59
N THR A 247 2.24 -8.44 0.45
CA THR A 247 2.08 -7.90 1.79
C THR A 247 3.04 -6.74 2.01
N SER A 248 2.55 -5.66 2.62
CA SER A 248 3.38 -4.49 2.94
C SER A 248 4.45 -4.85 3.95
N PHE A 249 5.68 -4.44 3.69
CA PHE A 249 6.85 -4.74 4.54
C PHE A 249 7.72 -3.51 4.78
N SER A 250 8.47 -3.54 5.88
CA SER A 250 9.44 -2.51 6.25
C SER A 250 10.50 -3.08 7.19
N THR A 251 11.45 -2.26 7.57
CA THR A 251 12.49 -2.56 8.56
C THR A 251 12.32 -1.69 9.81
N PRO A 252 12.83 -2.10 10.99
CA PRO A 252 12.86 -1.22 12.16
C PRO A 252 13.51 0.13 11.86
N LEU A 253 14.56 0.15 11.07
CA LEU A 253 15.28 1.36 10.67
C LEU A 253 14.39 2.34 9.89
N ASP A 254 13.68 1.84 8.88
CA ASP A 254 12.79 2.65 8.06
C ASP A 254 11.57 3.14 8.86
N LEU A 255 11.05 2.29 9.75
CA LEU A 255 9.92 2.66 10.64
C LEU A 255 10.31 3.72 11.66
N LEU A 256 11.55 3.74 12.17
CA LEU A 256 12.04 4.86 12.98
C LEU A 256 11.97 6.17 12.20
N ALA A 257 12.44 6.18 10.95
CA ALA A 257 12.41 7.39 10.12
C ALA A 257 10.98 7.83 9.81
N LEU A 258 10.09 6.90 9.45
CA LEU A 258 8.68 7.19 9.19
C LEU A 258 7.99 7.77 10.42
N THR A 259 8.16 7.13 11.58
CA THR A 259 7.51 7.56 12.82
C THR A 259 8.03 8.92 13.27
N ASN A 260 9.34 9.15 13.14
CA ASN A 260 9.97 10.42 13.46
C ASN A 260 9.43 11.57 12.58
N TYR A 261 9.33 11.33 11.28
CA TYR A 261 8.72 12.26 10.34
C TYR A 261 7.24 12.53 10.68
N ALA A 262 6.48 11.48 10.94
CA ALA A 262 5.05 11.60 11.22
C ALA A 262 4.77 12.42 12.48
N LEU A 263 5.57 12.24 13.53
CA LEU A 263 5.43 12.98 14.78
C LEU A 263 5.82 14.47 14.69
N ASP A 264 6.49 14.91 13.61
CA ASP A 264 6.69 16.34 13.34
C ASP A 264 5.40 17.02 12.85
N ASN A 265 4.42 16.25 12.35
CA ASN A 265 3.11 16.76 12.00
C ASN A 265 2.23 16.83 13.27
N SER A 266 1.85 18.05 13.70
CA SER A 266 1.08 18.27 14.92
C SER A 266 -0.29 17.58 14.91
N THR A 267 -0.98 17.54 13.77
CA THR A 267 -2.27 16.85 13.63
C THR A 267 -2.12 15.35 13.81
N PHE A 268 -1.10 14.75 13.18
CA PHE A 268 -0.82 13.34 13.38
C PHE A 268 -0.51 13.02 14.85
N ALA A 269 0.38 13.80 15.48
CA ALA A 269 0.77 13.62 16.87
C ALA A 269 -0.42 13.77 17.83
N GLU A 270 -1.33 14.71 17.56
CA GLU A 270 -2.58 14.88 18.31
C GLU A 270 -3.47 13.64 18.20
N ILE A 271 -3.73 13.16 16.95
CA ILE A 271 -4.62 12.02 16.72
C ILE A 271 -4.08 10.76 17.42
N VAL A 272 -2.81 10.41 17.24
CA VAL A 272 -2.26 9.16 17.79
C VAL A 272 -2.15 9.19 19.32
N SER A 273 -2.08 10.35 19.93
CA SER A 273 -2.09 10.52 21.39
C SER A 273 -3.49 10.63 22.00
N THR A 274 -4.53 10.68 21.17
CA THR A 274 -5.93 10.77 21.62
C THR A 274 -6.41 9.41 22.13
N LYS A 275 -6.99 9.36 23.32
CA LYS A 275 -7.53 8.14 23.96
C LYS A 275 -8.83 7.69 23.33
N SER A 276 -9.73 8.65 23.11
CA SER A 276 -11.03 8.41 22.48
C SER A 276 -11.52 9.64 21.76
N LYS A 277 -12.36 9.44 20.74
CA LYS A 277 -12.97 10.50 19.95
C LYS A 277 -14.43 10.17 19.72
N ILE A 278 -15.30 11.13 19.97
CA ILE A 278 -16.71 11.07 19.57
C ILE A 278 -16.86 11.92 18.31
N ILE A 279 -17.38 11.33 17.25
CA ILE A 279 -17.84 12.01 16.05
C ILE A 279 -19.37 12.03 16.16
N PRO A 280 -19.98 13.21 16.37
CA PRO A 280 -21.43 13.29 16.59
C PRO A 280 -22.20 12.93 15.31
N TYR A 281 -23.43 12.47 15.45
CA TYR A 281 -24.33 12.29 14.31
C TYR A 281 -24.49 13.59 13.52
N LYS A 282 -24.42 13.48 12.19
CA LYS A 282 -24.67 14.60 11.28
C LYS A 282 -25.76 14.23 10.28
N ASN A 283 -26.89 14.90 10.40
CA ASN A 283 -28.07 14.58 9.59
C ASN A 283 -27.76 14.57 8.09
N SER A 284 -28.24 13.56 7.39
CA SER A 284 -28.05 13.33 5.95
C SER A 284 -26.58 13.13 5.51
N GLU A 285 -25.64 13.04 6.43
CA GLU A 285 -24.23 12.82 6.10
C GLU A 285 -23.70 11.50 6.66
N HIS A 286 -23.70 11.31 7.99
CA HIS A 286 -23.16 10.11 8.63
C HIS A 286 -23.74 9.82 10.02
N ASN A 287 -23.58 8.60 10.49
CA ASN A 287 -23.93 8.19 11.84
C ASN A 287 -22.96 8.79 12.90
N ALA A 288 -23.29 8.63 14.18
CA ALA A 288 -22.36 8.93 15.26
C ALA A 288 -21.33 7.80 15.41
N PHE A 289 -20.06 8.14 15.68
CA PHE A 289 -19.00 7.18 15.93
C PHE A 289 -18.34 7.42 17.29
N PHE A 290 -18.07 6.32 18.01
CA PHE A 290 -17.37 6.30 19.28
C PHE A 290 -16.07 5.54 19.10
N LEU A 291 -14.97 6.27 18.96
CA LEU A 291 -13.66 5.71 18.61
C LEU A 291 -12.78 5.62 19.85
N TYR A 292 -12.15 4.48 20.06
CA TYR A 292 -11.20 4.25 21.13
C TYR A 292 -9.84 3.88 20.55
N ASN A 293 -8.78 4.40 21.15
CA ASN A 293 -7.43 4.02 20.78
C ASN A 293 -7.13 2.60 21.29
N ILE A 294 -6.80 1.70 20.37
CA ILE A 294 -6.49 0.31 20.69
C ILE A 294 -5.09 0.10 21.28
N LEU A 295 -4.30 1.16 21.41
CA LEU A 295 -3.01 1.12 22.09
C LEU A 295 -3.25 0.94 23.58
N GLN A 296 -3.23 -0.31 24.06
CA GLN A 296 -3.67 -0.69 25.41
C GLN A 296 -2.72 -0.26 26.54
N LEU A 297 -1.55 0.29 26.20
CA LEU A 297 -0.58 0.79 27.19
C LEU A 297 -1.01 2.12 27.82
N ASP A 298 -2.12 2.70 27.35
CA ASP A 298 -2.66 3.93 27.91
C ASP A 298 -3.07 3.76 29.37
N GLY A 299 -2.51 4.58 30.23
CA GLY A 299 -2.70 4.51 31.70
C GLY A 299 -1.78 3.51 32.41
N SER A 300 -1.10 2.60 31.71
CA SER A 300 -0.13 1.68 32.30
C SER A 300 1.25 2.28 32.48
N PHE A 301 1.59 3.24 31.61
CA PHE A 301 2.87 3.95 31.64
C PHE A 301 2.66 5.45 31.40
N TYR A 302 3.09 6.28 32.33
CA TYR A 302 2.93 7.73 32.21
C TYR A 302 3.75 8.28 31.03
N GLY A 303 3.12 9.09 30.19
CA GLY A 303 3.79 9.78 29.09
C GLY A 303 3.75 9.06 27.73
N ILE A 304 3.09 7.89 27.62
CA ILE A 304 2.87 7.27 26.30
C ILE A 304 2.03 8.20 25.42
N LYS A 305 2.52 8.47 24.19
CA LYS A 305 1.89 9.37 23.22
C LYS A 305 1.50 8.68 21.90
N GLY A 306 1.47 7.36 21.84
CA GLY A 306 1.15 6.63 20.61
C GLY A 306 2.20 5.57 20.31
N VAL A 307 2.31 5.03 19.06
CA VAL A 307 1.80 5.63 17.82
C VAL A 307 0.74 4.72 17.18
N LYS A 308 1.14 3.53 16.69
CA LYS A 308 0.23 2.61 15.99
C LYS A 308 0.67 1.17 16.18
N PRO A 309 -0.16 0.31 16.77
CA PRO A 309 0.06 -1.13 16.78
C PRO A 309 -0.36 -1.75 15.45
N GLY A 310 0.17 -2.94 15.16
CA GLY A 310 -0.19 -3.74 14.00
C GLY A 310 -0.06 -5.22 14.33
N SER A 311 -1.02 -6.03 13.89
CA SER A 311 -1.03 -7.47 13.98
C SER A 311 -1.68 -8.06 12.73
N SER A 312 -1.15 -9.15 12.21
CA SER A 312 -1.71 -9.94 11.13
C SER A 312 -1.15 -11.36 11.15
N ASN A 313 -1.67 -12.22 10.26
CA ASN A 313 -1.17 -13.59 10.15
C ASN A 313 0.31 -13.66 9.75
N PHE A 314 0.82 -12.69 8.96
CA PHE A 314 2.20 -12.67 8.51
C PHE A 314 3.11 -11.78 9.36
N ALA A 315 2.57 -10.69 9.93
CA ALA A 315 3.36 -9.78 10.76
C ALA A 315 3.55 -10.31 12.19
N HIS A 316 2.65 -11.20 12.64
CA HIS A 316 2.51 -11.60 14.05
C HIS A 316 2.21 -10.37 14.93
N GLU A 317 2.50 -10.45 16.25
CA GLU A 317 2.36 -9.33 17.20
C GLU A 317 3.71 -8.70 17.53
#